data_e5023567dfd5731f1418a4e304f1f26b
#
_entry.id   e5023567dfd5731f1418a4e304f1f26b
#
_cell.length_a   1.000
_cell.length_b   1.000
_cell.length_c   1.000
_cell.angle_alpha   90.00
_cell.angle_beta   90.00
_cell.angle_gamma   90.00
#
_symmetry.space_group_name_H-M   'P 1'
#
loop_
_entity.id
_entity.type
_entity.pdbx_description
1 polymer ?
#
loop_
_entity_poly.entity_id
_entity_poly.type
_entity_poly.pdbx_seq_one_letter_code
_entity_poly.pdbx_strand_id
1 'polypeptide(L)'
;VRKPRPAPRRNPVPRLWAALAALVGIAVVGALCPAAAQAAPPPAPAAVAGLHISDGRLLEADGNDFVMRGVNHAHTWYPGETRSLADIKALGANTVRVVLSDGHRWSENSPADVAAVIDQCKANRLICVLEVHDTTGYGEDAAAGTLDHAADYWIGLKDVLAGEEGHVIVNIGNEPWGNTNPAGWTEPTIAAVKKLRAAGLQHTIMVDAPNWGQDWQGVMKANAQAVADADPTGDLIFSIHMYSVYDTAQEITDYLNAFVDAGLPIVIGEFGGPADQYGDPDEDTMMATAEQLDLGYLAWSWSGNTDPVLDLAVDFDPSRLSAWGERVFHGADGIARTAEEATVYGGGAPQDTQAPTAPGTPVASAVTATSVTLAWSAATDNVGVTGYDVVRVDGGTETTVATSTARTATVTGLTPDTAYSFAVRARDAAGNRSVRSATASVTTGRSSAACSVGYRVVGEWPGGFQGEITVRNTGATPLGGWTLAFAFADGQTITNMWGGTPTQHGGAVSVVPASYTSTVPAGGSVTLGFTAGKGATNTAPTAFSLDGAACARA
;
A
#
# COMPACT_ATOMS: atom_id res chain seq x y z
N VAL A 1 -7.24 -28.30 -46.81
CA VAL A 1 -8.12 -27.20 -47.22
C VAL A 1 -7.36 -25.90 -47.02
N ARG A 2 -7.28 -25.10 -48.07
CA ARG A 2 -6.35 -23.97 -48.33
C ARG A 2 -6.73 -22.73 -47.49
N LYS A 3 -5.68 -22.02 -46.99
CA LYS A 3 -5.74 -20.64 -46.45
C LYS A 3 -5.95 -19.62 -47.58
N PRO A 4 -6.67 -18.51 -47.40
CA PRO A 4 -6.61 -17.35 -48.30
C PRO A 4 -5.54 -16.33 -47.87
N ARG A 5 -4.98 -15.64 -48.87
CA ARG A 5 -3.93 -14.61 -48.80
C ARG A 5 -4.53 -13.22 -48.51
N PRO A 6 -3.73 -12.29 -47.97
CA PRO A 6 -4.18 -10.92 -47.69
C PRO A 6 -4.04 -10.00 -48.92
N ALA A 7 -4.90 -8.97 -49.00
CA ALA A 7 -4.94 -7.93 -50.00
C ALA A 7 -4.02 -6.71 -49.68
N PRO A 8 -3.65 -5.88 -50.67
CA PRO A 8 -2.52 -4.96 -50.56
C PRO A 8 -2.85 -3.58 -49.96
N ARG A 9 -1.85 -3.01 -49.31
CA ARG A 9 -1.82 -1.64 -48.75
C ARG A 9 -1.86 -0.59 -49.86
N ARG A 10 -2.62 0.49 -49.67
CA ARG A 10 -2.56 1.75 -50.43
C ARG A 10 -1.89 2.83 -49.60
N ASN A 11 -0.84 3.44 -50.15
CA ASN A 11 -0.18 4.64 -49.62
C ASN A 11 -0.97 5.90 -49.97
N PRO A 12 -0.95 6.93 -49.11
CA PRO A 12 -1.44 8.28 -49.48
C PRO A 12 -0.29 9.14 -50.01
N VAL A 13 -0.60 9.90 -51.06
CA VAL A 13 0.25 10.87 -51.78
C VAL A 13 0.16 12.23 -51.10
N PRO A 14 1.21 13.04 -51.00
CA PRO A 14 1.21 14.36 -50.41
C PRO A 14 0.75 15.41 -51.44
N ARG A 15 0.02 16.42 -50.98
CA ARG A 15 -0.24 17.64 -51.75
C ARG A 15 0.44 18.85 -51.12
N LEU A 16 1.37 19.41 -51.90
CA LEU A 16 2.07 20.69 -51.69
C LEU A 16 1.24 21.86 -52.27
N TRP A 17 1.48 23.08 -51.72
CA TRP A 17 1.41 24.44 -52.30
C TRP A 17 0.05 25.18 -52.19
N ALA A 18 0.00 26.48 -51.91
CA ALA A 18 0.91 27.60 -52.29
C ALA A 18 0.77 28.79 -51.33
N ALA A 19 1.89 29.46 -51.16
CA ALA A 19 1.94 30.78 -50.54
C ALA A 19 1.50 31.90 -51.53
N LEU A 20 0.78 32.93 -51.03
CA LEU A 20 0.74 34.23 -51.69
C LEU A 20 0.80 35.32 -50.63
N ALA A 21 1.83 36.15 -50.71
CA ALA A 21 2.00 37.34 -49.89
C ALA A 21 1.26 38.50 -50.57
N ALA A 22 0.56 39.32 -49.77
CA ALA A 22 0.21 40.69 -50.16
C ALA A 22 0.24 41.59 -48.91
N LEU A 23 1.19 42.50 -48.90
CA LEU A 23 1.25 43.70 -48.05
C LEU A 23 0.12 44.63 -48.41
N VAL A 24 -0.54 45.26 -47.43
CA VAL A 24 -0.93 46.69 -47.40
C VAL A 24 -1.66 47.04 -46.08
N GLY A 25 -1.24 48.11 -45.43
CA GLY A 25 -2.11 49.04 -44.70
C GLY A 25 -2.21 48.89 -43.19
N ILE A 26 -1.40 49.67 -42.47
CA ILE A 26 -1.58 49.98 -41.05
C ILE A 26 -2.83 50.87 -40.89
N ALA A 27 -3.83 50.38 -40.16
CA ALA A 27 -4.84 51.18 -39.49
C ALA A 27 -4.91 50.74 -38.04
N VAL A 28 -4.41 51.59 -37.14
CA VAL A 28 -4.54 51.39 -35.68
C VAL A 28 -5.99 51.67 -35.31
N VAL A 29 -6.77 50.61 -35.08
CA VAL A 29 -8.06 50.68 -34.38
C VAL A 29 -7.87 49.98 -33.06
N GLY A 30 -7.90 50.76 -31.98
CA GLY A 30 -7.87 50.22 -30.61
C GLY A 30 -9.11 49.36 -30.37
N ALA A 31 -8.95 48.04 -30.46
CA ALA A 31 -9.93 47.08 -30.00
C ALA A 31 -9.71 46.81 -28.51
N LEU A 32 -10.62 47.31 -27.69
CA LEU A 32 -10.81 46.84 -26.31
C LEU A 32 -11.10 45.34 -26.38
N CYS A 33 -10.11 44.50 -26.03
CA CYS A 33 -10.36 43.10 -25.76
C CYS A 33 -11.30 43.01 -24.55
N PRO A 34 -12.44 42.32 -24.65
CA PRO A 34 -13.19 41.98 -23.44
C PRO A 34 -12.32 41.02 -22.63
N ALA A 35 -12.10 41.34 -21.34
CA ALA A 35 -11.48 40.44 -20.40
C ALA A 35 -12.23 39.11 -20.44
N ALA A 36 -11.54 38.04 -20.79
CA ALA A 36 -12.10 36.71 -20.67
C ALA A 36 -12.49 36.50 -19.20
N ALA A 37 -13.79 36.38 -18.96
CA ALA A 37 -14.29 35.98 -17.65
C ALA A 37 -13.64 34.63 -17.32
N GLN A 38 -12.77 34.61 -16.32
CA GLN A 38 -12.29 33.34 -15.74
C GLN A 38 -13.53 32.59 -15.27
N ALA A 39 -13.74 31.40 -15.81
CA ALA A 39 -14.73 30.48 -15.27
C ALA A 39 -14.47 30.33 -13.77
N ALA A 40 -15.51 30.49 -12.97
CA ALA A 40 -15.42 30.21 -11.55
C ALA A 40 -14.88 28.78 -11.37
N PRO A 41 -13.99 28.52 -10.38
CA PRO A 41 -13.59 27.18 -10.09
C PRO A 41 -14.86 26.33 -9.85
N PRO A 42 -14.86 25.06 -10.26
CA PRO A 42 -15.98 24.18 -9.98
C PRO A 42 -16.30 24.25 -8.48
N PRO A 43 -17.58 24.21 -8.09
CA PRO A 43 -17.93 24.20 -6.67
C PRO A 43 -17.17 23.04 -6.01
N ALA A 44 -16.62 23.28 -4.82
CA ALA A 44 -16.07 22.21 -3.99
C ALA A 44 -17.12 21.10 -3.89
N PRO A 45 -16.73 19.81 -3.95
CA PRO A 45 -17.67 18.73 -3.74
C PRO A 45 -18.45 19.05 -2.45
N ALA A 46 -19.77 18.87 -2.51
CA ALA A 46 -20.61 19.03 -1.32
C ALA A 46 -20.02 18.14 -0.22
N ALA A 47 -19.90 18.66 1.00
CA ALA A 47 -19.45 17.87 2.14
C ALA A 47 -20.32 16.61 2.21
N VAL A 48 -19.67 15.45 2.30
CA VAL A 48 -20.38 14.18 2.44
C VAL A 48 -21.14 14.22 3.76
N ALA A 49 -22.44 13.95 3.71
CA ALA A 49 -23.32 14.19 4.87
C ALA A 49 -23.25 13.08 5.92
N GLY A 50 -22.35 12.09 5.79
CA GLY A 50 -22.30 10.92 6.66
C GLY A 50 -20.94 10.25 6.74
N LEU A 51 -20.97 8.99 7.14
CA LEU A 51 -19.80 8.10 7.07
C LEU A 51 -19.34 8.01 5.62
N HIS A 52 -18.03 8.06 5.38
CA HIS A 52 -17.48 8.03 4.02
C HIS A 52 -16.03 7.54 4.01
N ILE A 53 -15.56 7.09 2.85
CA ILE A 53 -14.20 6.64 2.66
C ILE A 53 -13.31 7.77 2.14
N SER A 54 -12.18 8.00 2.80
CA SER A 54 -11.12 8.88 2.31
C SER A 54 -9.74 8.30 2.67
N ASP A 55 -8.83 8.33 1.70
CA ASP A 55 -7.46 7.82 1.86
C ASP A 55 -7.39 6.40 2.46
N GLY A 56 -8.31 5.52 2.05
CA GLY A 56 -8.38 4.13 2.49
C GLY A 56 -8.93 3.94 3.91
N ARG A 57 -9.52 4.97 4.51
CA ARG A 57 -10.08 4.93 5.87
C ARG A 57 -11.55 5.31 5.88
N LEU A 58 -12.29 4.78 6.85
CA LEU A 58 -13.67 5.17 7.12
C LEU A 58 -13.66 6.41 8.01
N LEU A 59 -14.23 7.50 7.50
CA LEU A 59 -14.34 8.76 8.23
C LEU A 59 -15.80 9.08 8.56
N GLU A 60 -15.99 9.84 9.62
CA GLU A 60 -17.26 10.46 9.98
C GLU A 60 -17.47 11.78 9.20
N ALA A 61 -18.69 12.33 9.24
CA ALA A 61 -19.05 13.55 8.52
C ALA A 61 -18.17 14.77 8.86
N ASP A 62 -17.57 14.81 10.03
CA ASP A 62 -16.65 15.85 10.48
C ASP A 62 -15.19 15.60 10.12
N GLY A 63 -14.90 14.46 9.46
CA GLY A 63 -13.58 14.07 8.99
C GLY A 63 -12.75 13.31 10.03
N ASN A 64 -13.30 12.96 11.18
CA ASN A 64 -12.64 12.09 12.14
C ASN A 64 -12.65 10.63 11.65
N ASP A 65 -11.59 9.89 11.96
CA ASP A 65 -11.55 8.45 11.71
C ASP A 65 -12.60 7.73 12.58
N PHE A 66 -13.29 6.77 11.97
CA PHE A 66 -14.16 5.87 12.70
C PHE A 66 -13.68 4.41 12.54
N VAL A 67 -13.21 3.84 13.63
CA VAL A 67 -12.75 2.45 13.67
C VAL A 67 -13.84 1.59 14.31
N MET A 68 -14.44 0.70 13.52
CA MET A 68 -15.50 -0.19 13.97
C MET A 68 -14.96 -1.19 15.00
N ARG A 69 -15.59 -1.24 16.18
CA ARG A 69 -15.34 -2.20 17.25
C ARG A 69 -16.67 -2.76 17.68
N GLY A 70 -16.99 -3.96 17.22
CA GLY A 70 -18.32 -4.48 17.46
C GLY A 70 -18.49 -5.97 17.24
N VAL A 71 -19.75 -6.35 17.16
CA VAL A 71 -20.16 -7.75 17.00
C VAL A 71 -21.31 -7.87 16.02
N ASN A 72 -21.52 -9.07 15.50
CA ASN A 72 -22.67 -9.43 14.69
C ASN A 72 -23.87 -9.79 15.59
N HIS A 73 -25.09 -9.38 15.20
CA HIS A 73 -26.36 -9.71 15.88
C HIS A 73 -27.34 -10.37 14.91
N ALA A 74 -27.79 -11.55 15.26
CA ALA A 74 -28.61 -12.43 14.43
C ALA A 74 -30.10 -12.03 14.41
N HIS A 75 -30.42 -10.76 14.09
CA HIS A 75 -31.76 -10.17 14.22
C HIS A 75 -32.85 -10.92 13.43
N THR A 76 -32.60 -11.27 12.16
CA THR A 76 -33.64 -11.93 11.34
C THR A 76 -34.15 -13.24 11.95
N TRP A 77 -33.31 -13.95 12.72
CA TRP A 77 -33.67 -15.19 13.39
C TRP A 77 -34.21 -15.00 14.81
N TYR A 78 -33.84 -13.87 15.44
CA TYR A 78 -34.21 -13.53 16.82
C TYR A 78 -34.78 -12.11 16.92
N PRO A 79 -35.83 -11.76 16.18
CA PRO A 79 -36.36 -10.38 16.16
C PRO A 79 -36.99 -9.95 17.48
N GLY A 80 -37.21 -10.89 18.42
CA GLY A 80 -37.69 -10.60 19.76
C GLY A 80 -36.63 -10.16 20.76
N GLU A 81 -35.34 -10.34 20.44
CA GLU A 81 -34.21 -10.02 21.32
C GLU A 81 -33.82 -8.53 21.23
N THR A 82 -34.78 -7.66 21.47
CA THR A 82 -34.68 -6.20 21.31
C THR A 82 -33.71 -5.53 22.29
N ARG A 83 -33.29 -6.24 23.36
CA ARG A 83 -32.29 -5.73 24.31
C ARG A 83 -30.87 -5.91 23.88
N SER A 84 -30.60 -6.79 22.92
CA SER A 84 -29.26 -7.17 22.48
C SER A 84 -28.38 -5.95 22.14
N LEU A 85 -28.93 -4.95 21.45
CA LEU A 85 -28.16 -3.76 21.06
C LEU A 85 -27.75 -2.91 22.28
N ALA A 86 -28.63 -2.79 23.28
CA ALA A 86 -28.31 -2.10 24.53
C ALA A 86 -27.26 -2.86 25.36
N ASP A 87 -27.35 -4.18 25.38
CA ASP A 87 -26.42 -5.05 26.09
C ASP A 87 -25.03 -5.06 25.42
N ILE A 88 -24.97 -5.13 24.09
CA ILE A 88 -23.74 -4.99 23.28
C ILE A 88 -23.08 -3.63 23.54
N LYS A 89 -23.86 -2.55 23.56
CA LYS A 89 -23.36 -1.20 23.90
C LYS A 89 -22.81 -1.12 25.31
N ALA A 90 -23.51 -1.72 26.28
CA ALA A 90 -23.07 -1.71 27.67
C ALA A 90 -21.72 -2.40 27.89
N LEU A 91 -21.35 -3.32 27.02
CA LEU A 91 -20.04 -3.99 26.99
C LEU A 91 -18.97 -3.18 26.24
N GLY A 92 -19.32 -1.99 25.72
CA GLY A 92 -18.38 -1.04 25.18
C GLY A 92 -18.37 -0.91 23.65
N ALA A 93 -19.14 -1.68 22.89
CA ALA A 93 -19.15 -1.61 21.43
C ALA A 93 -19.55 -0.22 20.88
N ASN A 94 -18.99 0.15 19.73
CA ASN A 94 -19.38 1.33 18.98
C ASN A 94 -20.15 0.98 17.68
N THR A 95 -20.13 -0.28 17.28
CA THR A 95 -20.75 -0.78 16.04
C THR A 95 -21.46 -2.10 16.30
N VAL A 96 -22.54 -2.34 15.55
CA VAL A 96 -23.20 -3.65 15.46
C VAL A 96 -23.47 -3.95 13.98
N ARG A 97 -23.14 -5.17 13.52
CA ARG A 97 -23.56 -5.68 12.22
C ARG A 97 -24.81 -6.52 12.42
N VAL A 98 -25.91 -6.09 11.80
CA VAL A 98 -27.22 -6.65 12.02
C VAL A 98 -27.63 -7.51 10.84
N VAL A 99 -27.84 -8.79 11.12
CA VAL A 99 -28.27 -9.79 10.14
C VAL A 99 -29.74 -9.57 9.79
N LEU A 100 -30.00 -9.28 8.51
CA LEU A 100 -31.34 -9.13 7.93
C LEU A 100 -31.56 -10.18 6.84
N SER A 101 -32.80 -10.31 6.39
CA SER A 101 -33.21 -11.13 5.25
C SER A 101 -33.99 -10.31 4.23
N ASP A 102 -33.72 -10.53 2.94
CA ASP A 102 -34.46 -9.97 1.81
C ASP A 102 -35.67 -10.84 1.39
N GLY A 103 -35.95 -11.89 2.15
CA GLY A 103 -37.06 -12.80 1.92
C GLY A 103 -36.78 -13.96 0.95
N HIS A 104 -35.55 -14.06 0.41
CA HIS A 104 -35.18 -15.14 -0.49
C HIS A 104 -35.05 -16.48 0.25
N ARG A 105 -34.34 -16.47 1.38
CA ARG A 105 -34.03 -17.68 2.16
C ARG A 105 -34.80 -17.75 3.48
N TRP A 106 -34.98 -16.62 4.14
CA TRP A 106 -35.71 -16.50 5.40
C TRP A 106 -36.87 -15.50 5.31
N SER A 107 -37.45 -15.15 6.43
CA SER A 107 -38.53 -14.14 6.44
C SER A 107 -37.95 -12.76 6.19
N GLU A 108 -38.51 -12.05 5.22
CA GLU A 108 -38.11 -10.68 4.92
C GLU A 108 -38.26 -9.76 6.12
N ASN A 109 -37.21 -9.00 6.43
CA ASN A 109 -37.30 -7.89 7.39
C ASN A 109 -37.97 -6.69 6.69
N SER A 110 -39.14 -6.35 7.14
CA SER A 110 -39.94 -5.28 6.53
C SER A 110 -39.31 -3.90 6.73
N PRO A 111 -39.67 -2.88 5.91
CA PRO A 111 -39.20 -1.51 6.11
C PRO A 111 -39.45 -0.97 7.52
N ALA A 112 -40.57 -1.35 8.16
CA ALA A 112 -40.88 -0.93 9.53
C ALA A 112 -39.96 -1.60 10.57
N ASP A 113 -39.58 -2.85 10.34
CA ASP A 113 -38.64 -3.58 11.20
C ASP A 113 -37.23 -3.01 11.07
N VAL A 114 -36.75 -2.77 9.84
CA VAL A 114 -35.44 -2.15 9.60
C VAL A 114 -35.37 -0.74 10.22
N ALA A 115 -36.42 0.07 10.08
CA ALA A 115 -36.50 1.39 10.75
C ALA A 115 -36.37 1.25 12.28
N ALA A 116 -37.05 0.26 12.88
CA ALA A 116 -36.96 0.01 14.32
C ALA A 116 -35.55 -0.45 14.74
N VAL A 117 -34.85 -1.23 13.93
CA VAL A 117 -33.44 -1.61 14.15
C VAL A 117 -32.53 -0.37 14.14
N ILE A 118 -32.68 0.49 13.13
CA ILE A 118 -31.91 1.75 13.02
C ILE A 118 -32.16 2.64 14.26
N ASP A 119 -33.44 2.80 14.65
CA ASP A 119 -33.80 3.58 15.83
C ASP A 119 -33.17 3.00 17.12
N GLN A 120 -33.12 1.68 17.26
CA GLN A 120 -32.46 1.02 18.39
C GLN A 120 -30.93 1.23 18.35
N CYS A 121 -30.28 1.12 17.19
CA CYS A 121 -28.86 1.45 17.06
C CYS A 121 -28.59 2.88 17.53
N LYS A 122 -29.35 3.85 17.02
CA LYS A 122 -29.23 5.28 17.37
C LYS A 122 -29.49 5.54 18.86
N ALA A 123 -30.53 4.93 19.42
CA ALA A 123 -30.84 5.04 20.83
C ALA A 123 -29.71 4.50 21.73
N ASN A 124 -28.99 3.51 21.26
CA ASN A 124 -27.85 2.92 21.96
C ASN A 124 -26.50 3.47 21.47
N ARG A 125 -26.49 4.52 20.63
CA ARG A 125 -25.27 5.19 20.17
C ARG A 125 -24.29 4.21 19.50
N LEU A 126 -24.83 3.33 18.63
CA LEU A 126 -24.10 2.36 17.80
C LEU A 126 -24.20 2.74 16.34
N ILE A 127 -23.11 2.66 15.62
CA ILE A 127 -23.15 2.63 14.14
C ILE A 127 -23.70 1.26 13.73
N CYS A 128 -24.65 1.29 12.81
CA CYS A 128 -25.40 0.13 12.35
C CYS A 128 -24.88 -0.33 10.99
N VAL A 129 -24.26 -1.49 10.91
CA VAL A 129 -23.97 -2.16 9.63
C VAL A 129 -25.13 -3.11 9.35
N LEU A 130 -25.97 -2.77 8.39
CA LEU A 130 -27.11 -3.60 7.98
C LEU A 130 -26.69 -4.53 6.85
N GLU A 131 -26.92 -5.83 6.97
CA GLU A 131 -26.54 -6.81 5.94
C GLU A 131 -27.67 -7.76 5.57
N VAL A 132 -27.71 -8.22 4.30
CA VAL A 132 -28.61 -9.27 3.81
C VAL A 132 -27.90 -10.61 3.83
N HIS A 133 -28.38 -11.55 4.66
CA HIS A 133 -27.71 -12.84 4.86
C HIS A 133 -28.10 -13.90 3.81
N ASP A 134 -29.12 -13.63 3.03
CA ASP A 134 -29.68 -14.58 2.03
C ASP A 134 -28.68 -14.93 0.92
N THR A 135 -27.64 -14.14 0.69
CA THR A 135 -26.65 -14.36 -0.36
C THR A 135 -25.56 -15.37 0.00
N THR A 136 -25.52 -15.80 1.27
CA THR A 136 -24.46 -16.67 1.83
C THR A 136 -24.26 -17.95 1.02
N GLY A 137 -23.07 -18.10 0.42
CA GLY A 137 -22.69 -19.27 -0.35
C GLY A 137 -23.32 -19.36 -1.75
N TYR A 138 -23.79 -18.26 -2.34
CA TYR A 138 -24.33 -18.26 -3.70
C TYR A 138 -23.44 -19.00 -4.69
N GLY A 139 -24.06 -19.74 -5.62
CA GLY A 139 -23.38 -20.58 -6.61
C GLY A 139 -22.95 -21.95 -6.09
N GLU A 140 -22.99 -22.19 -4.78
CA GLU A 140 -22.71 -23.47 -4.13
C GLU A 140 -23.90 -23.94 -3.30
N ASP A 141 -24.49 -23.07 -2.46
CA ASP A 141 -25.76 -23.33 -1.78
C ASP A 141 -26.93 -22.95 -2.68
N ALA A 142 -27.78 -23.93 -3.00
CA ALA A 142 -28.94 -23.73 -3.86
C ALA A 142 -30.04 -22.85 -3.24
N ALA A 143 -30.00 -22.62 -1.93
CA ALA A 143 -30.91 -21.73 -1.20
C ALA A 143 -30.43 -20.26 -1.17
N ALA A 144 -29.20 -19.99 -1.61
CA ALA A 144 -28.64 -18.64 -1.57
C ALA A 144 -29.21 -17.72 -2.66
N GLY A 145 -29.52 -16.49 -2.28
CA GLY A 145 -29.95 -15.42 -3.17
C GLY A 145 -28.80 -14.78 -3.96
N THR A 146 -29.15 -13.92 -4.91
CA THR A 146 -28.17 -13.16 -5.70
C THR A 146 -27.94 -11.77 -5.10
N LEU A 147 -26.75 -11.17 -5.34
CA LEU A 147 -26.50 -9.76 -5.01
C LEU A 147 -27.46 -8.81 -5.74
N ASP A 148 -27.97 -9.18 -6.92
CA ASP A 148 -28.95 -8.37 -7.65
C ASP A 148 -30.29 -8.29 -6.91
N HIS A 149 -30.75 -9.42 -6.32
CA HIS A 149 -31.95 -9.45 -5.48
C HIS A 149 -31.76 -8.66 -4.18
N ALA A 150 -30.63 -8.85 -3.51
CA ALA A 150 -30.28 -8.07 -2.32
C ALA A 150 -30.24 -6.55 -2.61
N ALA A 151 -29.70 -6.16 -3.77
CA ALA A 151 -29.71 -4.75 -4.19
C ALA A 151 -31.14 -4.22 -4.42
N ASP A 152 -32.07 -5.03 -4.94
CA ASP A 152 -33.49 -4.64 -5.07
C ASP A 152 -34.14 -4.42 -3.69
N TYR A 153 -33.84 -5.28 -2.72
CA TYR A 153 -34.29 -5.09 -1.34
C TYR A 153 -33.81 -3.75 -0.75
N TRP A 154 -32.50 -3.43 -0.87
CA TRP A 154 -31.96 -2.15 -0.40
C TRP A 154 -32.61 -0.95 -1.10
N ILE A 155 -32.91 -1.05 -2.40
CA ILE A 155 -33.63 -0.01 -3.14
C ILE A 155 -35.05 0.14 -2.58
N GLY A 156 -35.70 -0.95 -2.21
CA GLY A 156 -37.01 -0.95 -1.54
C GLY A 156 -37.00 -0.26 -0.17
N LEU A 157 -35.85 -0.26 0.51
CA LEU A 157 -35.65 0.41 1.81
C LEU A 157 -35.18 1.86 1.72
N LYS A 158 -35.04 2.42 0.52
CA LYS A 158 -34.45 3.75 0.29
C LYS A 158 -35.07 4.84 1.17
N ASP A 159 -36.40 4.83 1.38
CA ASP A 159 -37.08 5.85 2.18
C ASP A 159 -36.79 5.69 3.69
N VAL A 160 -36.46 4.48 4.15
CA VAL A 160 -36.03 4.19 5.53
C VAL A 160 -34.57 4.61 5.76
N LEU A 161 -33.73 4.44 4.74
CA LEU A 161 -32.30 4.72 4.81
C LEU A 161 -31.98 6.21 4.62
N ALA A 162 -32.84 6.97 3.94
CA ALA A 162 -32.59 8.36 3.59
C ALA A 162 -32.37 9.25 4.84
N GLY A 163 -31.21 9.90 4.93
CA GLY A 163 -30.81 10.75 6.06
C GLY A 163 -30.11 9.99 7.20
N GLU A 164 -29.88 8.68 7.04
CA GLU A 164 -29.18 7.85 8.02
C GLU A 164 -27.71 7.59 7.62
N GLU A 165 -27.17 8.29 6.63
CA GLU A 165 -25.81 8.12 6.11
C GLU A 165 -24.72 8.30 7.18
N GLY A 166 -25.01 9.03 8.27
CA GLY A 166 -24.11 9.18 9.42
C GLY A 166 -24.19 8.06 10.46
N HIS A 167 -25.18 7.16 10.33
CA HIS A 167 -25.48 6.14 11.34
C HIS A 167 -25.46 4.72 10.78
N VAL A 168 -25.58 4.57 9.45
CA VAL A 168 -25.80 3.29 8.78
C VAL A 168 -24.79 3.08 7.67
N ILE A 169 -24.20 1.88 7.65
CA ILE A 169 -23.43 1.31 6.55
C ILE A 169 -24.28 0.19 5.94
N VAL A 170 -24.36 0.13 4.62
CA VAL A 170 -25.12 -0.90 3.90
C VAL A 170 -24.17 -1.98 3.39
N ASN A 171 -24.22 -3.15 4.00
CA ASN A 171 -23.53 -4.34 3.52
C ASN A 171 -24.45 -5.09 2.54
N ILE A 172 -24.09 -5.08 1.25
CA ILE A 172 -25.02 -5.49 0.17
C ILE A 172 -25.56 -6.90 0.39
N GLY A 173 -24.68 -7.84 0.74
CA GLY A 173 -25.05 -9.22 1.00
C GLY A 173 -23.88 -10.00 1.59
N ASN A 174 -24.20 -10.89 2.52
CA ASN A 174 -23.27 -11.73 3.23
C ASN A 174 -22.65 -12.79 2.30
N GLU A 175 -21.33 -12.97 2.36
CA GLU A 175 -20.58 -14.08 1.75
C GLU A 175 -21.05 -14.48 0.34
N PRO A 176 -21.13 -13.53 -0.61
CA PRO A 176 -21.84 -13.68 -1.86
C PRO A 176 -21.03 -14.48 -2.89
N TRP A 177 -20.66 -15.64 -2.64
CA TRP A 177 -20.07 -16.70 -3.46
C TRP A 177 -19.40 -17.76 -2.58
N GLY A 178 -19.79 -19.01 -2.77
CA GLY A 178 -19.10 -20.17 -2.20
C GLY A 178 -17.78 -20.46 -2.91
N ASN A 179 -17.29 -21.70 -2.73
CA ASN A 179 -16.01 -22.13 -3.31
C ASN A 179 -16.13 -22.51 -4.81
N THR A 180 -17.36 -22.70 -5.29
CA THR A 180 -17.61 -23.03 -6.70
C THR A 180 -17.58 -21.76 -7.55
N ASN A 181 -16.56 -21.65 -8.41
CA ASN A 181 -16.36 -20.52 -9.32
C ASN A 181 -16.33 -19.13 -8.63
N PRO A 182 -15.50 -18.90 -7.63
CA PRO A 182 -15.46 -17.63 -6.89
C PRO A 182 -15.08 -16.43 -7.76
N ALA A 183 -14.42 -16.65 -8.91
CA ALA A 183 -14.16 -15.61 -9.90
C ALA A 183 -15.44 -14.94 -10.45
N GLY A 184 -16.59 -15.56 -10.28
CA GLY A 184 -17.90 -14.98 -10.57
C GLY A 184 -18.31 -13.83 -9.66
N TRP A 185 -17.60 -13.55 -8.58
CA TRP A 185 -17.90 -12.51 -7.60
C TRP A 185 -17.77 -11.08 -8.15
N THR A 186 -16.76 -10.79 -8.96
CA THR A 186 -16.36 -9.42 -9.32
C THR A 186 -17.44 -8.66 -10.08
N GLU A 187 -17.94 -9.20 -11.19
CA GLU A 187 -18.90 -8.50 -12.05
C GLU A 187 -20.28 -8.27 -11.39
N PRO A 188 -20.90 -9.26 -10.69
CA PRO A 188 -22.13 -9.02 -9.96
C PRO A 188 -21.97 -8.04 -8.80
N THR A 189 -20.82 -8.02 -8.12
CA THR A 189 -20.53 -7.01 -7.07
C THR A 189 -20.49 -5.62 -7.67
N ILE A 190 -19.76 -5.43 -8.77
CA ILE A 190 -19.74 -4.17 -9.54
C ILE A 190 -21.15 -3.76 -9.98
N ALA A 191 -21.93 -4.71 -10.47
CA ALA A 191 -23.30 -4.45 -10.94
C ALA A 191 -24.22 -4.02 -9.78
N ALA A 192 -24.12 -4.68 -8.62
CA ALA A 192 -24.91 -4.34 -7.44
C ALA A 192 -24.56 -2.95 -6.90
N VAL A 193 -23.27 -2.62 -6.78
CA VAL A 193 -22.79 -1.28 -6.37
C VAL A 193 -23.35 -0.22 -7.31
N LYS A 194 -23.20 -0.38 -8.62
CA LYS A 194 -23.72 0.56 -9.63
C LYS A 194 -25.25 0.68 -9.56
N LYS A 195 -25.96 -0.40 -9.34
CA LYS A 195 -27.42 -0.43 -9.21
C LYS A 195 -27.89 0.39 -8.02
N LEU A 196 -27.24 0.24 -6.85
CA LEU A 196 -27.53 1.02 -5.65
C LEU A 196 -27.23 2.51 -5.85
N ARG A 197 -26.08 2.85 -6.43
CA ARG A 197 -25.72 4.26 -6.71
C ARG A 197 -26.66 4.90 -7.74
N ALA A 198 -27.04 4.16 -8.78
CA ALA A 198 -28.04 4.63 -9.76
C ALA A 198 -29.43 4.88 -9.14
N ALA A 199 -29.80 4.13 -8.10
CA ALA A 199 -31.01 4.36 -7.32
C ALA A 199 -30.90 5.55 -6.34
N GLY A 200 -29.69 6.11 -6.17
CA GLY A 200 -29.44 7.30 -5.35
C GLY A 200 -29.02 7.00 -3.90
N LEU A 201 -28.63 5.76 -3.58
CA LEU A 201 -28.11 5.41 -2.25
C LEU A 201 -26.73 6.09 -2.05
N GLN A 202 -26.58 6.86 -0.95
CA GLN A 202 -25.37 7.63 -0.65
C GLN A 202 -24.54 7.05 0.51
N HIS A 203 -25.03 6.03 1.18
CA HIS A 203 -24.36 5.38 2.30
C HIS A 203 -23.03 4.78 1.90
N THR A 204 -22.09 4.69 2.84
CA THR A 204 -20.95 3.78 2.70
C THR A 204 -21.47 2.37 2.42
N ILE A 205 -21.00 1.77 1.33
CA ILE A 205 -21.37 0.41 0.92
C ILE A 205 -20.26 -0.54 1.38
N MET A 206 -20.65 -1.60 2.09
CA MET A 206 -19.77 -2.70 2.44
C MET A 206 -19.98 -3.87 1.47
N VAL A 207 -18.91 -4.48 1.01
CA VAL A 207 -18.93 -5.66 0.12
C VAL A 207 -18.11 -6.78 0.73
N ASP A 208 -18.75 -7.94 0.90
CA ASP A 208 -18.09 -9.11 1.47
C ASP A 208 -17.33 -9.90 0.39
N ALA A 209 -16.30 -10.58 0.84
CA ALA A 209 -15.46 -11.43 0.02
C ALA A 209 -16.20 -12.71 -0.46
N PRO A 210 -15.76 -13.31 -1.58
CA PRO A 210 -16.17 -14.65 -1.99
C PRO A 210 -15.51 -15.73 -1.13
N ASN A 211 -15.70 -17.00 -1.52
CA ASN A 211 -15.21 -18.18 -0.78
C ASN A 211 -15.78 -18.25 0.66
N TRP A 212 -17.11 -18.10 0.80
CA TRP A 212 -17.74 -18.00 2.11
C TRP A 212 -17.09 -16.89 2.96
N GLY A 213 -16.98 -15.71 2.39
CA GLY A 213 -16.41 -14.54 3.06
C GLY A 213 -14.89 -14.54 3.25
N GLN A 214 -14.21 -15.68 3.04
CA GLN A 214 -12.83 -15.86 3.48
C GLN A 214 -11.76 -15.59 2.41
N ASP A 215 -12.16 -15.38 1.15
CA ASP A 215 -11.25 -15.05 0.02
C ASP A 215 -9.94 -15.85 -0.07
N TRP A 216 -9.93 -17.08 0.42
CA TRP A 216 -8.72 -17.89 0.48
C TRP A 216 -8.08 -18.14 -0.90
N GLN A 217 -8.82 -17.92 -2.00
CA GLN A 217 -8.29 -17.92 -3.36
C GLN A 217 -7.81 -16.54 -3.83
N GLY A 218 -7.97 -15.49 -3.03
CA GLY A 218 -7.50 -14.14 -3.31
C GLY A 218 -8.26 -13.41 -4.43
N VAL A 219 -9.52 -13.75 -4.66
CA VAL A 219 -10.33 -13.15 -5.74
C VAL A 219 -10.68 -11.70 -5.41
N MET A 220 -11.18 -11.42 -4.19
CA MET A 220 -11.43 -10.05 -3.76
C MET A 220 -10.12 -9.27 -3.73
N LYS A 221 -9.08 -9.81 -3.11
CA LYS A 221 -7.76 -9.17 -3.05
C LYS A 221 -7.21 -8.78 -4.43
N ALA A 222 -7.43 -9.62 -5.45
CA ALA A 222 -6.95 -9.35 -6.81
C ALA A 222 -7.82 -8.36 -7.59
N ASN A 223 -9.09 -8.18 -7.24
CA ASN A 223 -10.06 -7.39 -7.99
C ASN A 223 -10.65 -6.20 -7.22
N ALA A 224 -10.24 -5.99 -5.96
CA ALA A 224 -10.77 -4.94 -5.10
C ALA A 224 -10.66 -3.54 -5.74
N GLN A 225 -9.54 -3.22 -6.38
CA GLN A 225 -9.38 -1.95 -7.07
C GLN A 225 -10.42 -1.76 -8.18
N ALA A 226 -10.70 -2.77 -8.97
CA ALA A 226 -11.70 -2.69 -10.04
C ALA A 226 -13.12 -2.51 -9.50
N VAL A 227 -13.42 -3.10 -8.34
CA VAL A 227 -14.70 -2.91 -7.64
C VAL A 227 -14.79 -1.50 -7.06
N ALA A 228 -13.73 -1.00 -6.43
CA ALA A 228 -13.65 0.37 -5.89
C ALA A 228 -13.81 1.42 -7.01
N ASP A 229 -13.10 1.26 -8.14
CA ASP A 229 -13.17 2.15 -9.30
C ASP A 229 -14.58 2.18 -9.95
N ALA A 230 -15.39 1.17 -9.68
CA ALA A 230 -16.76 1.08 -10.20
C ALA A 230 -17.77 1.91 -9.40
N ASP A 231 -17.45 2.30 -8.17
CA ASP A 231 -18.26 3.20 -7.35
C ASP A 231 -17.96 4.66 -7.71
N PRO A 232 -18.92 5.40 -8.30
CA PRO A 232 -18.69 6.80 -8.69
C PRO A 232 -18.52 7.75 -7.49
N THR A 233 -18.88 7.32 -6.29
CA THR A 233 -18.72 8.10 -5.06
C THR A 233 -17.40 7.82 -4.35
N GLY A 234 -16.76 6.68 -4.64
CA GLY A 234 -15.56 6.22 -3.95
C GLY A 234 -15.81 5.81 -2.49
N ASP A 235 -17.06 5.55 -2.13
CA ASP A 235 -17.48 5.31 -0.76
C ASP A 235 -17.85 3.84 -0.53
N LEU A 236 -16.83 2.97 -0.68
CA LEU A 236 -16.97 1.53 -0.60
C LEU A 236 -15.90 0.95 0.33
N ILE A 237 -16.29 0.09 1.28
CA ILE A 237 -15.41 -0.65 2.18
C ILE A 237 -15.48 -2.16 1.91
N PHE A 238 -14.33 -2.83 1.90
CA PHE A 238 -14.24 -4.29 1.74
C PHE A 238 -14.34 -4.99 3.09
N SER A 239 -15.02 -6.13 3.11
CA SER A 239 -15.22 -6.96 4.29
C SER A 239 -14.64 -8.35 4.05
N ILE A 240 -13.75 -8.77 4.94
CA ILE A 240 -13.20 -10.12 4.99
C ILE A 240 -13.73 -10.86 6.21
N HIS A 241 -14.08 -12.15 6.05
CA HIS A 241 -14.46 -13.01 7.15
C HIS A 241 -13.29 -13.93 7.49
N MET A 242 -12.80 -13.86 8.71
CA MET A 242 -11.61 -14.59 9.13
C MET A 242 -11.98 -15.70 10.10
N TYR A 243 -11.99 -16.91 9.56
CA TYR A 243 -12.22 -18.15 10.32
C TYR A 243 -11.01 -19.08 10.14
N SER A 244 -11.23 -20.38 10.15
CA SER A 244 -10.18 -21.42 10.21
C SER A 244 -9.14 -21.42 9.09
N VAL A 245 -9.34 -20.72 7.98
CA VAL A 245 -8.30 -20.54 6.93
C VAL A 245 -7.29 -19.47 7.29
N TYR A 246 -7.52 -18.74 8.37
CA TYR A 246 -6.62 -17.72 8.92
C TYR A 246 -6.06 -18.20 10.25
N ASP A 247 -5.25 -19.25 10.21
CA ASP A 247 -4.67 -19.93 11.36
C ASP A 247 -3.21 -19.56 11.64
N THR A 248 -2.66 -18.64 10.85
CA THR A 248 -1.30 -18.12 11.04
C THR A 248 -1.24 -16.60 11.01
N ALA A 249 -0.39 -16.03 11.86
CA ALA A 249 -0.14 -14.60 11.92
C ALA A 249 0.31 -14.02 10.56
N GLN A 250 1.04 -14.79 9.75
CA GLN A 250 1.54 -14.35 8.46
C GLN A 250 0.39 -14.16 7.45
N GLU A 251 -0.54 -15.11 7.36
CA GLU A 251 -1.68 -15.03 6.43
C GLU A 251 -2.59 -13.84 6.74
N ILE A 252 -2.88 -13.62 8.03
CA ILE A 252 -3.68 -12.49 8.52
C ILE A 252 -3.00 -11.16 8.17
N THR A 253 -1.73 -11.01 8.56
CA THR A 253 -1.00 -9.75 8.35
C THR A 253 -0.77 -9.48 6.87
N ASP A 254 -0.43 -10.48 6.05
CA ASP A 254 -0.24 -10.31 4.61
C ASP A 254 -1.55 -9.96 3.88
N TYR A 255 -2.68 -10.52 4.33
CA TYR A 255 -3.95 -10.21 3.72
C TYR A 255 -4.38 -8.77 4.01
N LEU A 256 -4.38 -8.36 5.27
CA LEU A 256 -4.80 -7.02 5.69
C LEU A 256 -3.86 -5.93 5.16
N ASN A 257 -2.54 -6.14 5.26
CA ASN A 257 -1.56 -5.19 4.71
C ASN A 257 -1.70 -5.02 3.19
N ALA A 258 -2.11 -6.03 2.44
CA ALA A 258 -2.29 -5.90 0.99
C ALA A 258 -3.35 -4.85 0.62
N PHE A 259 -4.40 -4.69 1.41
CA PHE A 259 -5.41 -3.64 1.23
C PHE A 259 -4.90 -2.28 1.70
N VAL A 260 -4.27 -2.22 2.87
CA VAL A 260 -3.70 -0.98 3.42
C VAL A 260 -2.63 -0.41 2.49
N ASP A 261 -1.72 -1.24 1.99
CA ASP A 261 -0.67 -0.84 1.05
C ASP A 261 -1.24 -0.37 -0.30
N ALA A 262 -2.38 -0.90 -0.70
CA ALA A 262 -3.11 -0.46 -1.89
C ALA A 262 -3.95 0.82 -1.66
N GLY A 263 -4.07 1.30 -0.42
CA GLY A 263 -4.94 2.43 -0.06
C GLY A 263 -6.42 2.08 -0.15
N LEU A 264 -6.78 0.79 -0.02
CA LEU A 264 -8.15 0.30 -0.07
C LEU A 264 -8.67 0.04 1.36
N PRO A 265 -9.85 0.53 1.73
CA PRO A 265 -10.41 0.32 3.06
C PRO A 265 -10.87 -1.12 3.24
N ILE A 266 -10.51 -1.75 4.36
CA ILE A 266 -10.92 -3.10 4.69
C ILE A 266 -11.34 -3.19 6.16
N VAL A 267 -12.28 -4.09 6.44
CA VAL A 267 -12.74 -4.44 7.79
C VAL A 267 -12.76 -5.97 7.93
N ILE A 268 -12.50 -6.48 9.11
CA ILE A 268 -12.81 -7.87 9.45
C ILE A 268 -14.30 -7.90 9.82
N GLY A 269 -15.18 -8.22 8.83
CA GLY A 269 -16.63 -8.14 8.98
C GLY A 269 -17.22 -9.27 9.82
N GLU A 270 -16.53 -10.41 9.82
CA GLU A 270 -16.78 -11.52 10.74
C GLU A 270 -15.47 -12.19 11.12
N PHE A 271 -15.39 -12.69 12.34
CA PHE A 271 -14.35 -13.62 12.74
C PHE A 271 -14.79 -14.43 13.95
N GLY A 272 -14.24 -15.64 14.07
CA GLY A 272 -14.44 -16.54 15.19
C GLY A 272 -13.08 -16.91 15.80
N GLY A 273 -13.03 -17.13 17.13
CA GLY A 273 -11.83 -17.59 17.82
C GLY A 273 -11.80 -19.08 18.06
N PRO A 274 -12.95 -19.74 18.40
CA PRO A 274 -12.93 -21.16 18.70
C PRO A 274 -12.55 -22.03 17.49
N ALA A 275 -11.66 -23.00 17.73
CA ALA A 275 -11.27 -24.00 16.73
C ALA A 275 -12.47 -24.82 16.24
N ASP A 276 -12.51 -25.12 14.95
CA ASP A 276 -13.49 -25.97 14.31
C ASP A 276 -12.84 -27.16 13.56
N GLN A 277 -13.65 -27.87 12.74
CA GLN A 277 -13.15 -29.00 11.95
C GLN A 277 -12.16 -28.61 10.84
N TYR A 278 -12.01 -27.33 10.52
CA TYR A 278 -11.16 -26.82 9.44
C TYR A 278 -9.88 -26.16 9.93
N GLY A 279 -9.81 -25.75 11.20
CA GLY A 279 -8.62 -25.15 11.79
C GLY A 279 -8.88 -24.46 13.13
N ASP A 280 -7.88 -23.74 13.60
CA ASP A 280 -7.88 -22.94 14.83
C ASP A 280 -7.56 -21.49 14.44
N PRO A 281 -8.55 -20.63 14.30
CA PRO A 281 -8.31 -19.24 13.88
C PRO A 281 -7.37 -18.53 14.86
N ASP A 282 -6.46 -17.68 14.36
CA ASP A 282 -5.58 -16.86 15.21
C ASP A 282 -6.25 -15.49 15.48
N GLU A 283 -7.31 -15.50 16.30
CA GLU A 283 -8.05 -14.29 16.65
C GLU A 283 -7.21 -13.27 17.42
N ASP A 284 -6.19 -13.72 18.14
CA ASP A 284 -5.26 -12.85 18.83
C ASP A 284 -4.51 -11.97 17.83
N THR A 285 -4.00 -12.57 16.76
CA THR A 285 -3.34 -11.82 15.67
C THR A 285 -4.34 -10.99 14.87
N MET A 286 -5.56 -11.46 14.61
CA MET A 286 -6.59 -10.68 13.91
C MET A 286 -6.88 -9.37 14.65
N MET A 287 -7.17 -9.43 15.94
CA MET A 287 -7.49 -8.25 16.75
C MET A 287 -6.28 -7.33 16.92
N ALA A 288 -5.08 -7.88 17.19
CA ALA A 288 -3.85 -7.10 17.32
C ALA A 288 -3.44 -6.41 16.02
N THR A 289 -3.60 -7.08 14.86
CA THR A 289 -3.30 -6.49 13.55
C THR A 289 -4.32 -5.41 13.19
N ALA A 290 -5.60 -5.65 13.45
CA ALA A 290 -6.64 -4.64 13.25
C ALA A 290 -6.37 -3.39 14.07
N GLU A 291 -5.99 -3.52 15.34
CA GLU A 291 -5.61 -2.40 16.20
C GLU A 291 -4.35 -1.68 15.71
N GLN A 292 -3.33 -2.42 15.29
CA GLN A 292 -2.08 -1.84 14.78
C GLN A 292 -2.27 -1.04 13.49
N LEU A 293 -3.23 -1.44 12.65
CA LEU A 293 -3.49 -0.86 11.33
C LEU A 293 -4.70 0.10 11.32
N ASP A 294 -5.31 0.38 12.47
CA ASP A 294 -6.54 1.17 12.62
C ASP A 294 -7.71 0.61 11.77
N LEU A 295 -7.82 -0.72 11.66
CA LEU A 295 -8.89 -1.40 10.94
C LEU A 295 -10.03 -1.80 11.86
N GLY A 296 -11.24 -1.82 11.31
CA GLY A 296 -12.42 -2.32 12.02
C GLY A 296 -12.44 -3.84 12.18
N TYR A 297 -13.11 -4.32 13.25
CA TYR A 297 -13.47 -5.72 13.41
C TYR A 297 -14.85 -5.92 14.04
N LEU A 298 -15.58 -6.98 13.63
CA LEU A 298 -16.93 -7.33 14.07
C LEU A 298 -16.98 -8.83 14.34
N ALA A 299 -16.94 -9.23 15.62
CA ALA A 299 -16.90 -10.65 16.00
C ALA A 299 -18.22 -11.37 15.72
N TRP A 300 -18.16 -12.61 15.27
CA TRP A 300 -19.30 -13.48 15.11
C TRP A 300 -19.50 -14.33 16.37
N SER A 301 -20.69 -14.38 16.97
CA SER A 301 -21.78 -13.40 16.98
C SER A 301 -22.35 -13.29 18.37
N TRP A 302 -23.23 -12.31 18.64
CA TRP A 302 -23.75 -12.02 19.98
C TRP A 302 -24.30 -13.25 20.70
N SER A 303 -25.26 -13.97 20.08
CA SER A 303 -25.82 -15.21 20.62
C SER A 303 -26.72 -15.89 19.61
N GLY A 304 -27.09 -17.15 19.87
CA GLY A 304 -28.10 -17.89 19.11
C GLY A 304 -27.56 -18.69 17.93
N ASN A 305 -26.25 -18.93 17.87
CA ASN A 305 -25.63 -19.78 16.85
C ASN A 305 -26.12 -21.24 16.98
N THR A 306 -26.18 -21.95 15.84
CA THR A 306 -26.45 -23.39 15.83
C THR A 306 -25.36 -24.14 16.59
N ASP A 307 -24.10 -23.70 16.47
CA ASP A 307 -23.02 -24.13 17.33
C ASP A 307 -22.73 -23.03 18.36
N PRO A 308 -23.09 -23.22 19.63
CA PRO A 308 -22.98 -22.21 20.66
C PRO A 308 -21.53 -21.86 21.02
N VAL A 309 -20.55 -22.54 20.46
CA VAL A 309 -19.12 -22.21 20.66
C VAL A 309 -18.77 -20.81 20.16
N LEU A 310 -19.52 -20.32 19.16
CA LEU A 310 -19.39 -18.97 18.59
C LEU A 310 -20.26 -17.92 19.32
N ASP A 311 -21.11 -18.29 20.27
CA ASP A 311 -21.88 -17.33 21.05
C ASP A 311 -20.97 -16.52 21.97
N LEU A 312 -21.02 -15.19 21.86
CA LEU A 312 -20.31 -14.29 22.77
C LEU A 312 -21.02 -14.22 24.14
N ALA A 313 -22.34 -14.21 24.13
CA ALA A 313 -23.18 -14.25 25.35
C ALA A 313 -24.07 -15.50 25.35
N VAL A 314 -24.12 -16.20 26.47
CA VAL A 314 -24.95 -17.40 26.63
C VAL A 314 -26.41 -17.00 26.79
N ASP A 315 -27.29 -17.51 25.91
CA ASP A 315 -28.73 -17.25 25.95
C ASP A 315 -29.07 -15.74 25.92
N PHE A 316 -28.35 -14.93 25.16
CA PHE A 316 -28.49 -13.47 25.06
C PHE A 316 -28.29 -12.71 26.39
N ASP A 317 -27.71 -13.33 27.40
CA ASP A 317 -27.49 -12.73 28.71
C ASP A 317 -26.11 -12.05 28.81
N PRO A 318 -26.02 -10.70 28.87
CA PRO A 318 -24.75 -9.98 28.93
C PRO A 318 -23.93 -10.24 30.20
N SER A 319 -24.55 -10.78 31.23
CA SER A 319 -23.86 -11.17 32.47
C SER A 319 -23.21 -12.56 32.39
N ARG A 320 -23.42 -13.27 31.28
CA ARG A 320 -22.94 -14.63 31.02
C ARG A 320 -22.14 -14.70 29.73
N LEU A 321 -21.06 -13.95 29.66
CA LEU A 321 -20.16 -14.04 28.52
C LEU A 321 -19.52 -15.45 28.47
N SER A 322 -19.41 -15.98 27.26
CA SER A 322 -18.60 -17.19 27.02
C SER A 322 -17.11 -16.86 27.11
N ALA A 323 -16.24 -17.85 27.03
CA ALA A 323 -14.80 -17.60 26.91
C ALA A 323 -14.47 -16.75 25.67
N TRP A 324 -15.18 -16.99 24.56
CA TRP A 324 -15.09 -16.20 23.34
C TRP A 324 -15.57 -14.75 23.55
N GLY A 325 -16.69 -14.55 24.22
CA GLY A 325 -17.18 -13.22 24.60
C GLY A 325 -16.21 -12.45 25.50
N GLU A 326 -15.67 -13.11 26.52
CA GLU A 326 -14.65 -12.49 27.39
C GLU A 326 -13.40 -12.08 26.60
N ARG A 327 -12.95 -12.92 25.63
CA ARG A 327 -11.82 -12.60 24.77
C ARG A 327 -12.10 -11.36 23.92
N VAL A 328 -13.27 -11.29 23.26
CA VAL A 328 -13.64 -10.20 22.35
C VAL A 328 -13.87 -8.89 23.08
N PHE A 329 -14.60 -8.91 24.20
CA PHE A 329 -14.92 -7.67 24.90
C PHE A 329 -13.81 -7.20 25.83
N HIS A 330 -13.16 -8.11 26.57
CA HIS A 330 -12.29 -7.74 27.70
C HIS A 330 -10.81 -8.16 27.50
N GLY A 331 -10.52 -8.96 26.48
CA GLY A 331 -9.15 -9.40 26.17
C GLY A 331 -8.21 -8.28 25.75
N ALA A 332 -7.01 -8.64 25.35
CA ALA A 332 -6.06 -7.74 24.68
C ALA A 332 -6.68 -7.24 23.36
N ASP A 333 -6.52 -5.97 23.07
CA ASP A 333 -7.09 -5.31 21.88
C ASP A 333 -8.62 -5.50 21.73
N GLY A 334 -9.29 -5.80 22.88
CA GLY A 334 -10.72 -6.06 22.96
C GLY A 334 -11.57 -4.78 22.94
N ILE A 335 -12.85 -4.95 22.59
CA ILE A 335 -13.83 -3.88 22.35
C ILE A 335 -13.86 -2.84 23.49
N ALA A 336 -13.93 -3.28 24.76
CA ALA A 336 -14.05 -2.37 25.89
C ALA A 336 -12.85 -1.43 26.10
N ARG A 337 -11.74 -1.70 25.42
CA ARG A 337 -10.49 -0.92 25.52
C ARG A 337 -10.21 -0.06 24.32
N THR A 338 -10.71 -0.46 23.14
CA THR A 338 -10.32 0.08 21.83
C THR A 338 -11.48 0.77 21.12
N ALA A 339 -12.73 0.59 21.55
CA ALA A 339 -13.87 1.24 20.92
C ALA A 339 -13.99 2.69 21.37
N GLU A 340 -14.07 3.59 20.39
CA GLU A 340 -14.43 4.99 20.59
C GLU A 340 -15.83 5.23 20.04
N GLU A 341 -16.63 6.02 20.76
CA GLU A 341 -17.99 6.33 20.34
C GLU A 341 -17.97 7.31 19.17
N ALA A 342 -18.82 7.08 18.16
CA ALA A 342 -18.93 7.93 17.00
C ALA A 342 -19.29 9.39 17.37
N THR A 343 -18.69 10.34 16.67
CA THR A 343 -18.87 11.79 16.93
C THR A 343 -20.30 12.25 16.66
N VAL A 344 -21.02 11.57 15.76
CA VAL A 344 -22.46 11.82 15.52
C VAL A 344 -23.31 11.69 16.78
N TYR A 345 -22.83 10.94 17.79
CA TYR A 345 -23.45 10.79 19.09
C TYR A 345 -22.83 11.69 20.17
N GLY A 346 -21.91 12.58 19.79
CA GLY A 346 -21.15 13.41 20.71
C GLY A 346 -19.96 12.68 21.35
N GLY A 347 -19.60 11.51 20.83
CA GLY A 347 -18.37 10.79 21.12
C GLY A 347 -17.18 11.41 20.41
N GLY A 348 -16.07 10.71 20.48
CA GLY A 348 -14.78 11.16 19.95
C GLY A 348 -14.01 11.99 20.98
N ALA A 349 -12.75 11.68 21.18
CA ALA A 349 -11.83 12.62 21.78
C ALA A 349 -11.81 13.88 20.89
N PRO A 350 -11.60 15.10 21.43
CA PRO A 350 -11.36 16.25 20.59
C PRO A 350 -10.29 15.90 19.57
N GLN A 351 -10.58 16.06 18.28
CA GLN A 351 -9.61 15.78 17.22
C GLN A 351 -8.29 16.42 17.60
N ASP A 352 -7.24 15.63 17.67
CA ASP A 352 -5.91 16.16 17.89
C ASP A 352 -5.47 16.95 16.67
N THR A 353 -5.40 18.27 16.81
CA THR A 353 -4.94 19.19 15.78
C THR A 353 -3.53 19.69 16.04
N GLN A 354 -2.90 19.22 17.12
CA GLN A 354 -1.56 19.65 17.50
C GLN A 354 -0.52 18.73 16.88
N ALA A 355 0.26 19.27 15.95
CA ALA A 355 1.34 18.51 15.35
C ALA A 355 2.47 18.22 16.36
N PRO A 356 3.12 17.05 16.27
CA PRO A 356 4.30 16.73 17.09
C PRO A 356 5.38 17.78 16.99
N THR A 357 6.23 17.84 18.01
CA THR A 357 7.47 18.64 17.96
C THR A 357 8.41 18.08 16.89
N ALA A 358 9.32 18.92 16.36
CA ALA A 358 10.35 18.45 15.44
C ALA A 358 11.21 17.36 16.10
N PRO A 359 11.53 16.25 15.40
CA PRO A 359 12.54 15.30 15.86
C PRO A 359 13.92 15.97 15.97
N GLY A 360 14.85 15.33 16.68
CA GLY A 360 16.24 15.77 16.68
C GLY A 360 16.90 15.63 15.31
N THR A 361 17.98 16.40 15.07
CA THR A 361 18.78 16.28 13.85
C THR A 361 19.25 14.83 13.67
N PRO A 362 19.00 14.18 12.52
CA PRO A 362 19.45 12.81 12.32
C PRO A 362 20.97 12.70 12.30
N VAL A 363 21.49 11.62 12.87
CA VAL A 363 22.91 11.27 12.88
C VAL A 363 23.12 10.08 11.94
N ALA A 364 23.97 10.25 10.94
CA ALA A 364 24.29 9.20 9.97
C ALA A 364 25.29 8.20 10.55
N SER A 365 25.06 6.93 10.30
CA SER A 365 25.96 5.80 10.61
C SER A 365 25.86 4.72 9.53
N ALA A 366 26.72 3.71 9.60
CA ALA A 366 26.76 2.60 8.64
C ALA A 366 26.66 3.05 7.17
N VAL A 367 27.39 4.12 6.81
CA VAL A 367 27.39 4.67 5.45
C VAL A 367 28.10 3.70 4.50
N THR A 368 27.38 3.24 3.48
CA THR A 368 27.91 2.42 2.38
C THR A 368 27.91 3.19 1.06
N ALA A 369 28.20 2.53 -0.03
CA ALA A 369 28.10 3.12 -1.37
C ALA A 369 26.66 3.44 -1.78
N THR A 370 25.67 2.69 -1.25
CA THR A 370 24.27 2.76 -1.71
C THR A 370 23.26 2.88 -0.57
N SER A 371 23.72 3.03 0.69
CA SER A 371 22.83 3.13 1.84
C SER A 371 23.42 3.95 2.97
N VAL A 372 22.56 4.44 3.86
CA VAL A 372 22.90 5.10 5.10
C VAL A 372 21.89 4.76 6.18
N THR A 373 22.31 4.48 7.40
CA THR A 373 21.44 4.38 8.56
C THR A 373 21.42 5.73 9.30
N LEU A 374 20.21 6.23 9.55
CA LEU A 374 19.98 7.49 10.26
C LEU A 374 19.33 7.18 11.61
N ALA A 375 19.73 7.88 12.65
CA ALA A 375 19.13 7.80 13.99
C ALA A 375 18.90 9.22 14.54
N TRP A 376 17.81 9.42 15.28
CA TRP A 376 17.41 10.73 15.81
C TRP A 376 16.85 10.64 17.23
N SER A 377 16.74 11.77 17.91
CA SER A 377 16.05 11.85 19.20
C SER A 377 14.55 12.01 19.00
N ALA A 378 13.77 11.46 19.95
CA ALA A 378 12.32 11.46 19.91
C ALA A 378 11.75 12.87 19.74
N ALA A 379 10.66 12.98 19.00
CA ALA A 379 9.70 14.06 19.09
C ALA A 379 8.74 13.79 20.27
N THR A 380 8.02 14.81 20.69
CA THR A 380 6.94 14.74 21.70
C THR A 380 5.67 15.30 21.12
N ASP A 381 4.55 14.80 21.60
CA ASP A 381 3.23 15.21 21.22
C ASP A 381 2.27 15.16 22.41
N ASN A 382 1.11 15.82 22.33
CA ASN A 382 0.12 15.85 23.40
C ASN A 382 -0.64 14.51 23.54
N VAL A 383 -0.83 13.78 22.45
CA VAL A 383 -1.46 12.44 22.42
C VAL A 383 -0.37 11.36 22.26
N GLY A 384 0.48 11.50 21.24
CA GLY A 384 1.62 10.60 21.06
C GLY A 384 2.15 10.59 19.63
N VAL A 385 3.44 10.27 19.48
CA VAL A 385 4.11 10.11 18.19
C VAL A 385 4.00 8.67 17.75
N THR A 386 3.36 8.42 16.61
CA THR A 386 3.16 7.07 16.03
C THR A 386 4.24 6.69 15.01
N GLY A 387 4.95 7.67 14.42
CA GLY A 387 5.97 7.35 13.44
C GLY A 387 6.80 8.52 12.99
N TYR A 388 7.73 8.23 12.09
CA TYR A 388 8.68 9.19 11.53
C TYR A 388 8.83 8.99 10.03
N ASP A 389 8.90 10.11 9.29
CA ASP A 389 9.20 10.14 7.86
C ASP A 389 10.61 10.68 7.69
N VAL A 390 11.50 9.91 7.08
CA VAL A 390 12.82 10.38 6.65
C VAL A 390 12.66 11.03 5.29
N VAL A 391 13.00 12.31 5.19
CA VAL A 391 12.91 13.07 3.95
C VAL A 391 14.30 13.42 3.42
N ARG A 392 14.50 13.23 2.12
CA ARG A 392 15.64 13.78 1.39
C ARG A 392 15.31 15.21 0.99
N VAL A 393 16.28 16.12 1.21
CA VAL A 393 16.12 17.55 0.95
C VAL A 393 17.03 17.98 -0.20
N ASP A 394 16.44 18.27 -1.35
CA ASP A 394 17.14 18.68 -2.57
C ASP A 394 16.72 20.11 -2.95
N GLY A 395 17.58 21.11 -2.70
CA GLY A 395 17.31 22.51 -3.10
C GLY A 395 16.04 23.10 -2.51
N GLY A 396 15.54 22.57 -1.38
CA GLY A 396 14.30 23.00 -0.72
C GLY A 396 13.10 22.08 -0.99
N THR A 397 13.19 21.17 -1.95
CA THR A 397 12.18 20.11 -2.19
C THR A 397 12.43 18.94 -1.24
N GLU A 398 11.37 18.42 -0.63
CA GLU A 398 11.41 17.26 0.24
C GLU A 398 10.80 16.04 -0.47
N THR A 399 11.47 14.90 -0.34
CA THR A 399 10.97 13.61 -0.80
C THR A 399 11.09 12.61 0.33
N THR A 400 10.00 11.96 0.74
CA THR A 400 10.03 10.86 1.71
C THR A 400 10.77 9.68 1.10
N VAL A 401 11.82 9.20 1.78
CA VAL A 401 12.68 8.12 1.29
C VAL A 401 12.70 6.90 2.22
N ALA A 402 12.15 7.03 3.43
CA ALA A 402 11.90 5.93 4.36
C ALA A 402 10.89 6.37 5.42
N THR A 403 10.19 5.40 6.00
CA THR A 403 9.31 5.58 7.17
C THR A 403 9.74 4.62 8.27
N SER A 404 9.46 4.96 9.54
CA SER A 404 9.81 4.12 10.68
C SER A 404 8.95 4.45 11.89
N THR A 405 8.53 3.46 12.64
CA THR A 405 7.96 3.62 13.99
C THR A 405 9.06 3.76 15.07
N ALA A 406 10.28 3.33 14.74
CA ALA A 406 11.45 3.50 15.60
C ALA A 406 12.20 4.82 15.31
N ARG A 407 13.10 5.21 16.18
CA ARG A 407 13.97 6.41 16.04
C ARG A 407 15.20 6.15 15.17
N THR A 408 15.10 5.24 14.25
CA THR A 408 16.16 4.89 13.30
C THR A 408 15.54 4.37 12.00
N ALA A 409 16.18 4.66 10.87
CA ALA A 409 15.80 4.09 9.57
C ALA A 409 17.04 3.93 8.69
N THR A 410 16.99 2.97 7.77
CA THR A 410 18.02 2.81 6.75
C THR A 410 17.46 3.23 5.39
N VAL A 411 18.09 4.24 4.80
CA VAL A 411 17.80 4.68 3.42
C VAL A 411 18.68 3.89 2.48
N THR A 412 18.09 3.26 1.47
CA THR A 412 18.77 2.45 0.45
C THR A 412 18.58 3.03 -0.95
N GLY A 413 19.22 2.43 -1.97
CA GLY A 413 19.08 2.90 -3.36
C GLY A 413 19.80 4.21 -3.66
N LEU A 414 20.75 4.62 -2.82
CA LEU A 414 21.54 5.83 -3.01
C LEU A 414 22.62 5.61 -4.10
N THR A 415 23.01 6.71 -4.74
CA THR A 415 24.12 6.72 -5.71
C THR A 415 25.46 6.78 -4.97
N PRO A 416 26.46 6.00 -5.36
CA PRO A 416 27.82 6.07 -4.79
C PRO A 416 28.47 7.45 -4.96
N ASP A 417 29.40 7.78 -4.04
CA ASP A 417 30.20 9.02 -4.04
C ASP A 417 29.35 10.30 -4.21
N THR A 418 28.15 10.31 -3.62
CA THR A 418 27.15 11.36 -3.80
C THR A 418 26.76 11.95 -2.44
N ALA A 419 26.72 13.29 -2.36
CA ALA A 419 26.29 14.00 -1.17
C ALA A 419 24.75 14.10 -1.12
N TYR A 420 24.17 13.79 0.03
CA TYR A 420 22.76 13.87 0.33
C TYR A 420 22.50 14.68 1.59
N SER A 421 21.34 15.31 1.66
CA SER A 421 20.83 15.96 2.86
C SER A 421 19.54 15.31 3.30
N PHE A 422 19.48 14.83 4.54
CA PHE A 422 18.30 14.19 5.12
C PHE A 422 17.79 14.97 6.32
N ALA A 423 16.47 14.96 6.51
CA ALA A 423 15.79 15.43 7.71
C ALA A 423 14.71 14.44 8.10
N VAL A 424 14.07 14.63 9.25
CA VAL A 424 13.03 13.75 9.77
C VAL A 424 11.82 14.59 10.19
N ARG A 425 10.63 14.11 9.90
CA ARG A 425 9.35 14.60 10.43
C ARG A 425 8.74 13.53 11.33
N ALA A 426 8.12 13.91 12.41
CA ALA A 426 7.27 13.04 13.21
C ALA A 426 5.83 13.16 12.74
N ARG A 427 5.06 12.11 12.94
CA ARG A 427 3.60 12.07 12.75
C ARG A 427 2.94 11.46 13.99
N ASP A 428 1.70 11.89 14.26
CA ASP A 428 0.83 11.33 15.30
C ASP A 428 -0.23 10.39 14.70
N ALA A 429 -1.15 9.92 15.52
CA ALA A 429 -2.27 9.08 15.11
C ALA A 429 -3.34 9.86 14.32
N ALA A 430 -3.49 11.18 14.57
CA ALA A 430 -4.42 12.04 13.87
C ALA A 430 -3.93 12.51 12.48
N GLY A 431 -2.73 12.08 12.07
CA GLY A 431 -2.13 12.44 10.78
C GLY A 431 -1.41 13.78 10.77
N ASN A 432 -1.33 14.51 11.90
CA ASN A 432 -0.58 15.74 11.94
C ASN A 432 0.92 15.46 11.81
N ARG A 433 1.63 16.32 11.05
CA ARG A 433 3.07 16.18 10.81
C ARG A 433 3.84 17.34 11.42
N SER A 434 4.91 17.03 12.09
CA SER A 434 5.80 18.04 12.66
C SER A 434 6.46 18.92 11.57
N VAL A 435 6.97 20.08 11.95
CA VAL A 435 8.01 20.69 11.15
C VAL A 435 9.22 19.74 11.08
N ARG A 436 9.97 19.79 9.98
CA ARG A 436 11.14 18.92 9.83
C ARG A 436 12.24 19.26 10.85
N SER A 437 13.04 18.27 11.17
CA SER A 437 14.30 18.48 11.90
C SER A 437 15.29 19.38 11.12
N ALA A 438 16.35 19.80 11.76
CA ALA A 438 17.53 20.27 11.03
C ALA A 438 18.07 19.14 10.14
N THR A 439 18.70 19.53 9.01
CA THR A 439 19.27 18.57 8.06
C THR A 439 20.61 18.01 8.51
N ALA A 440 20.84 16.74 8.26
CA ALA A 440 22.17 16.10 8.30
C ALA A 440 22.65 15.87 6.87
N SER A 441 23.89 16.27 6.60
CA SER A 441 24.54 15.98 5.32
C SER A 441 25.40 14.73 5.44
N VAL A 442 25.34 13.85 4.46
CA VAL A 442 26.12 12.61 4.37
C VAL A 442 26.57 12.38 2.93
N THR A 443 27.80 11.93 2.74
CA THR A 443 28.27 11.50 1.43
C THR A 443 28.38 9.98 1.45
N THR A 444 27.73 9.30 0.50
CA THR A 444 27.83 7.85 0.33
C THR A 444 29.26 7.43 0.01
N GLY A 445 29.61 6.23 0.43
CA GLY A 445 30.91 5.64 0.10
C GLY A 445 31.09 5.46 -1.40
N ARG A 446 32.32 5.37 -1.83
CA ARG A 446 32.61 4.98 -3.21
C ARG A 446 32.17 3.54 -3.44
N SER A 447 31.65 3.24 -4.61
CA SER A 447 31.47 1.86 -5.03
C SER A 447 32.84 1.21 -5.11
N SER A 448 33.09 0.15 -4.35
CA SER A 448 34.20 -0.75 -4.65
C SER A 448 33.74 -1.60 -5.83
N ALA A 449 34.44 -1.54 -6.98
CA ALA A 449 34.22 -2.52 -8.02
C ALA A 449 34.45 -3.92 -7.43
N ALA A 450 33.61 -4.88 -7.80
CA ALA A 450 33.83 -6.28 -7.47
C ALA A 450 34.99 -6.81 -8.36
N CYS A 451 36.18 -6.24 -8.19
CA CYS A 451 37.37 -6.56 -8.97
C CYS A 451 38.63 -6.60 -8.10
N SER A 452 39.58 -7.41 -8.51
CA SER A 452 40.97 -7.30 -8.10
C SER A 452 41.89 -7.23 -9.30
N VAL A 453 42.99 -6.45 -9.18
CA VAL A 453 43.95 -6.27 -10.25
C VAL A 453 45.34 -6.64 -9.76
N GLY A 454 45.92 -7.63 -10.47
CA GLY A 454 47.33 -7.99 -10.34
C GLY A 454 48.16 -7.27 -11.41
N TYR A 455 49.32 -6.77 -11.02
CA TYR A 455 50.30 -6.17 -11.92
C TYR A 455 51.66 -6.81 -11.69
N ARG A 456 52.31 -7.23 -12.75
CA ARG A 456 53.69 -7.74 -12.69
C ARG A 456 54.52 -7.30 -13.86
N VAL A 457 55.81 -7.09 -13.66
CA VAL A 457 56.83 -6.95 -14.69
C VAL A 457 57.29 -8.35 -15.06
N VAL A 458 57.12 -8.71 -16.34
CA VAL A 458 57.46 -10.06 -16.88
C VAL A 458 58.89 -10.10 -17.34
N GLY A 459 59.38 -9.00 -17.89
CA GLY A 459 60.75 -8.85 -18.37
C GLY A 459 61.16 -7.37 -18.43
N GLU A 460 62.46 -7.08 -18.24
CA GLU A 460 62.96 -5.74 -18.21
C GLU A 460 64.32 -5.65 -18.91
N TRP A 461 64.54 -4.57 -19.68
CA TRP A 461 65.75 -4.32 -20.44
C TRP A 461 66.08 -2.81 -20.39
N PRO A 462 67.29 -2.42 -20.81
CA PRO A 462 67.61 -0.99 -20.87
C PRO A 462 66.62 -0.21 -21.74
N GLY A 463 65.94 0.76 -21.13
CA GLY A 463 64.98 1.65 -21.78
C GLY A 463 63.56 1.09 -21.95
N GLY A 464 63.26 -0.18 -21.54
CA GLY A 464 61.94 -0.73 -21.68
C GLY A 464 61.63 -1.91 -20.77
N PHE A 465 60.39 -2.33 -20.75
CA PHE A 465 59.92 -3.49 -19.99
C PHE A 465 58.66 -4.10 -20.63
N GLN A 466 58.39 -5.32 -20.26
CA GLN A 466 57.11 -5.99 -20.53
C GLN A 466 56.35 -6.13 -19.23
N GLY A 467 55.13 -5.67 -19.23
CA GLY A 467 54.18 -5.78 -18.10
C GLY A 467 53.01 -6.68 -18.42
N GLU A 468 52.43 -7.20 -17.37
CA GLU A 468 51.20 -7.97 -17.39
C GLU A 468 50.25 -7.46 -16.34
N ILE A 469 48.98 -7.32 -16.70
CA ILE A 469 47.89 -6.92 -15.81
C ILE A 469 46.83 -8.01 -15.84
N THR A 470 46.49 -8.58 -14.70
CA THR A 470 45.39 -9.54 -14.56
C THR A 470 44.20 -8.84 -13.89
N VAL A 471 43.10 -8.74 -14.62
CA VAL A 471 41.83 -8.23 -14.10
C VAL A 471 40.96 -9.42 -13.69
N ARG A 472 40.62 -9.51 -12.41
CA ARG A 472 39.76 -10.56 -11.88
C ARG A 472 38.44 -9.97 -11.45
N ASN A 473 37.34 -10.60 -11.88
CA ASN A 473 35.99 -10.33 -11.36
C ASN A 473 35.80 -11.07 -10.03
N THR A 474 35.63 -10.35 -8.93
CA THR A 474 35.34 -10.91 -7.60
C THR A 474 33.85 -10.89 -7.25
N GLY A 475 33.02 -10.36 -8.16
CA GLY A 475 31.57 -10.29 -8.01
C GLY A 475 30.85 -11.55 -8.50
N ALA A 476 29.53 -11.58 -8.28
CA ALA A 476 28.65 -12.69 -8.64
C ALA A 476 28.10 -12.62 -10.08
N THR A 477 28.29 -11.50 -10.78
CA THR A 477 27.80 -11.28 -12.15
C THR A 477 28.97 -11.06 -13.11
N PRO A 478 28.88 -11.43 -14.40
CA PRO A 478 29.90 -11.11 -15.39
C PRO A 478 30.13 -9.61 -15.53
N LEU A 479 31.38 -9.18 -15.66
CA LEU A 479 31.76 -7.81 -16.05
C LEU A 479 31.85 -7.75 -17.57
N GLY A 480 31.16 -6.81 -18.20
CA GLY A 480 31.15 -6.63 -19.64
C GLY A 480 31.47 -5.18 -20.04
N GLY A 481 32.24 -4.99 -21.07
CA GLY A 481 32.51 -3.66 -21.63
C GLY A 481 33.28 -2.70 -20.69
N TRP A 482 34.07 -3.25 -19.78
CA TRP A 482 34.78 -2.52 -18.72
C TRP A 482 35.90 -1.61 -19.24
N THR A 483 36.24 -0.58 -18.43
CA THR A 483 37.41 0.29 -18.66
C THR A 483 38.32 0.24 -17.46
N LEU A 484 39.54 -0.23 -17.61
CA LEU A 484 40.57 -0.23 -16.57
C LEU A 484 41.35 1.09 -16.60
N ALA A 485 41.51 1.72 -15.41
CA ALA A 485 42.35 2.90 -15.29
C ALA A 485 43.41 2.71 -14.18
N PHE A 486 44.63 3.25 -14.44
CA PHE A 486 45.76 3.30 -13.51
C PHE A 486 46.73 4.42 -13.89
N ALA A 487 47.75 4.63 -13.10
CA ALA A 487 48.76 5.64 -13.41
C ALA A 487 50.18 5.12 -13.17
N PHE A 488 51.08 5.39 -14.11
CA PHE A 488 52.51 5.24 -13.96
C PHE A 488 53.13 6.43 -13.21
N ALA A 489 54.07 6.16 -12.32
CA ALA A 489 54.69 7.19 -11.48
C ALA A 489 55.98 7.75 -12.13
N ASP A 490 56.71 7.00 -12.94
CA ASP A 490 58.05 7.32 -13.40
C ASP A 490 58.11 7.70 -14.89
N GLY A 491 56.99 8.12 -15.50
CA GLY A 491 56.91 8.52 -16.88
C GLY A 491 57.02 7.37 -17.90
N GLN A 492 56.65 6.14 -17.47
CA GLN A 492 56.60 5.00 -18.37
C GLN A 492 55.57 5.26 -19.48
N THR A 493 55.86 4.79 -20.72
CA THR A 493 54.97 4.99 -21.86
C THR A 493 54.73 3.66 -22.57
N ILE A 494 53.46 3.26 -22.68
CA ILE A 494 53.03 2.03 -23.37
C ILE A 494 53.32 2.18 -24.84
N THR A 495 54.07 1.24 -25.42
CA THR A 495 54.44 1.20 -26.82
C THR A 495 53.58 0.20 -27.61
N ASN A 496 53.15 -0.87 -26.97
CA ASN A 496 52.23 -1.86 -27.54
C ASN A 496 51.45 -2.55 -26.44
N MET A 497 50.21 -2.96 -26.72
CA MET A 497 49.39 -3.71 -25.79
C MET A 497 48.55 -4.77 -26.50
N TRP A 498 48.36 -5.90 -25.85
CA TRP A 498 47.45 -6.97 -26.31
C TRP A 498 46.45 -7.29 -25.20
N GLY A 499 45.25 -7.71 -25.59
CA GLY A 499 44.13 -7.90 -24.68
C GLY A 499 43.31 -6.63 -24.42
N GLY A 500 43.77 -5.46 -24.86
CA GLY A 500 43.09 -4.18 -24.73
C GLY A 500 43.74 -3.07 -25.56
N THR A 501 43.05 -1.94 -25.67
CA THR A 501 43.53 -0.73 -26.36
C THR A 501 43.79 0.35 -25.31
N PRO A 502 45.05 0.80 -25.12
CA PRO A 502 45.37 1.83 -24.14
C PRO A 502 45.20 3.21 -24.75
N THR A 503 44.75 4.15 -23.91
CA THR A 503 44.86 5.59 -24.10
C THR A 503 45.68 6.15 -22.96
N GLN A 504 46.79 6.84 -23.26
CA GLN A 504 47.69 7.35 -22.24
C GLN A 504 47.90 8.88 -22.35
N HIS A 505 47.76 9.59 -21.24
CA HIS A 505 48.06 11.03 -21.12
C HIS A 505 48.99 11.25 -19.90
N GLY A 506 50.27 11.49 -20.21
CA GLY A 506 51.28 11.51 -19.15
C GLY A 506 51.39 10.17 -18.44
N GLY A 507 51.28 10.16 -17.12
CA GLY A 507 51.26 8.94 -16.33
C GLY A 507 49.91 8.22 -16.33
N ALA A 508 48.81 8.90 -16.61
CA ALA A 508 47.47 8.31 -16.56
C ALA A 508 47.17 7.41 -17.78
N VAL A 509 46.73 6.19 -17.51
CA VAL A 509 46.41 5.19 -18.53
C VAL A 509 44.96 4.72 -18.36
N SER A 510 44.24 4.67 -19.49
CA SER A 510 42.92 4.07 -19.58
C SER A 510 42.98 2.96 -20.65
N VAL A 511 42.42 1.80 -20.35
CA VAL A 511 42.43 0.63 -21.25
C VAL A 511 41.01 0.13 -21.45
N VAL A 512 40.54 0.10 -22.70
CA VAL A 512 39.32 -0.60 -23.08
C VAL A 512 39.66 -2.02 -23.55
N PRO A 513 38.88 -3.07 -23.22
CA PRO A 513 39.20 -4.44 -23.54
C PRO A 513 39.11 -4.71 -25.06
N ALA A 514 39.87 -5.64 -25.56
CA ALA A 514 39.64 -6.26 -26.86
C ALA A 514 38.39 -7.13 -26.83
N SER A 515 37.82 -7.47 -27.99
CA SER A 515 36.57 -8.26 -28.05
C SER A 515 36.64 -9.58 -27.26
N TYR A 516 37.79 -10.26 -27.29
CA TYR A 516 38.00 -11.54 -26.58
C TYR A 516 38.31 -11.40 -25.08
N THR A 517 38.53 -10.22 -24.57
CA THR A 517 38.69 -9.90 -23.13
C THR A 517 37.55 -9.03 -22.59
N SER A 518 36.59 -8.67 -23.44
CA SER A 518 35.52 -7.73 -23.10
C SER A 518 34.58 -8.23 -22.01
N THR A 519 34.50 -9.54 -21.76
CA THR A 519 33.69 -10.13 -20.71
C THR A 519 34.56 -10.93 -19.76
N VAL A 520 34.48 -10.60 -18.44
CA VAL A 520 35.12 -11.35 -17.37
C VAL A 520 34.02 -12.10 -16.57
N PRO A 521 33.92 -13.43 -16.70
CA PRO A 521 32.90 -14.20 -15.96
C PRO A 521 33.01 -13.98 -14.46
N ALA A 522 31.91 -14.22 -13.72
CA ALA A 522 31.92 -14.20 -12.26
C ALA A 522 33.00 -15.13 -11.69
N GLY A 523 33.85 -14.61 -10.81
CA GLY A 523 35.01 -15.34 -10.25
C GLY A 523 36.15 -15.61 -11.24
N GLY A 524 36.00 -15.27 -12.54
CA GLY A 524 36.99 -15.43 -13.59
C GLY A 524 37.99 -14.27 -13.68
N SER A 525 38.94 -14.39 -14.61
CA SER A 525 39.93 -13.35 -14.87
C SER A 525 40.31 -13.29 -16.35
N VAL A 526 40.78 -12.11 -16.77
CA VAL A 526 41.44 -11.88 -18.08
C VAL A 526 42.82 -11.26 -17.85
N THR A 527 43.74 -11.54 -18.76
CA THR A 527 45.10 -11.03 -18.70
C THR A 527 45.36 -10.12 -19.89
N LEU A 528 45.90 -8.94 -19.60
CA LEU A 528 46.40 -7.97 -20.56
C LEU A 528 47.92 -7.98 -20.50
N GLY A 529 48.58 -7.92 -21.65
CA GLY A 529 50.02 -7.76 -21.68
C GLY A 529 50.39 -6.50 -22.44
N PHE A 530 51.55 -5.90 -22.12
CA PHE A 530 52.03 -4.72 -22.81
C PHE A 530 53.54 -4.62 -22.78
N THR A 531 54.09 -3.91 -23.76
CA THR A 531 55.47 -3.38 -23.69
C THR A 531 55.44 -1.87 -23.45
N ALA A 532 56.40 -1.37 -22.71
CA ALA A 532 56.48 0.05 -22.42
C ALA A 532 57.96 0.52 -22.35
N GLY A 533 58.17 1.77 -22.74
CA GLY A 533 59.39 2.49 -22.48
C GLY A 533 59.47 2.92 -21.00
N LYS A 534 60.67 2.99 -20.44
CA LYS A 534 60.92 3.48 -19.06
C LYS A 534 62.22 4.28 -18.97
N GLY A 535 62.32 5.11 -17.96
CA GLY A 535 63.57 5.77 -17.53
C GLY A 535 64.44 4.86 -16.65
N ALA A 536 65.11 5.49 -15.70
CA ALA A 536 65.98 4.80 -14.73
C ALA A 536 65.20 3.97 -13.72
N THR A 537 63.98 4.38 -13.41
CA THR A 537 63.04 3.74 -12.46
C THR A 537 61.88 3.10 -13.19
N ASN A 538 61.27 2.09 -12.56
CA ASN A 538 60.07 1.38 -13.06
C ASN A 538 59.15 0.98 -11.91
N THR A 539 58.62 1.98 -11.22
CA THR A 539 57.71 1.73 -10.10
C THR A 539 56.36 1.25 -10.60
N ALA A 540 55.90 0.15 -10.04
CA ALA A 540 54.59 -0.42 -10.38
C ALA A 540 53.44 0.51 -9.93
N PRO A 541 52.34 0.58 -10.74
CA PRO A 541 51.13 1.29 -10.30
C PRO A 541 50.62 0.77 -8.98
N THR A 542 50.16 1.70 -8.12
CA THR A 542 49.69 1.36 -6.77
C THR A 542 48.17 1.29 -6.66
N ALA A 543 47.46 1.90 -7.59
CA ALA A 543 46.01 1.94 -7.61
C ALA A 543 45.45 1.61 -9.00
N PHE A 544 44.36 0.88 -9.00
CA PHE A 544 43.62 0.49 -10.19
C PHE A 544 42.16 0.73 -9.98
N SER A 545 41.44 1.15 -11.03
CA SER A 545 39.98 1.26 -11.02
C SER A 545 39.37 0.61 -12.26
N LEU A 546 38.19 0.07 -12.11
CA LEU A 546 37.38 -0.45 -13.22
C LEU A 546 36.10 0.37 -13.28
N ASP A 547 35.80 0.97 -14.44
CA ASP A 547 34.67 1.90 -14.64
C ASP A 547 34.57 2.99 -13.55
N GLY A 548 35.72 3.51 -13.12
CA GLY A 548 35.83 4.53 -12.08
C GLY A 548 35.80 4.02 -10.64
N ALA A 549 35.41 2.75 -10.42
CA ALA A 549 35.39 2.16 -9.09
C ALA A 549 36.73 1.48 -8.73
N ALA A 550 37.24 1.71 -7.51
CA ALA A 550 38.54 1.18 -7.08
C ALA A 550 38.51 -0.35 -6.98
N CYS A 551 39.52 -1.02 -7.57
CA CYS A 551 39.74 -2.45 -7.44
C CYS A 551 40.66 -2.77 -6.25
N ALA A 552 40.45 -3.93 -5.63
CA ALA A 552 41.44 -4.51 -4.72
C ALA A 552 42.71 -4.84 -5.49
N ARG A 553 43.86 -4.76 -4.81
CA ARG A 553 45.15 -5.22 -5.37
C ARG A 553 45.27 -6.74 -5.12
N ALA A 554 45.57 -7.53 -6.16
CA ALA A 554 45.82 -8.95 -6.08
C ALA A 554 47.26 -9.26 -5.72
#